data_e6ee5104beb405ddab10cc21ec0f2048
#
_entry.id   e6ee5104beb405ddab10cc21ec0f2048
#
_cell.length_a   1.000
_cell.length_b   1.000
_cell.length_c   1.000
_cell.angle_alpha   90.00
_cell.angle_beta   90.00
_cell.angle_gamma   90.00
#
_symmetry.space_group_name_H-M   'P 1'
#
loop_
_entity.id
_entity.type
_entity.pdbx_description
1 polymer ?
#
loop_
_entity_poly.entity_id
_entity_poly.type
_entity_poly.pdbx_seq_one_letter_code
_entity_poly.pdbx_strand_id
1 'polypeptide(L)'
;MEYRKIGDYTLSRFGLGTKRMPITDASRVDRLDREIAAEIANEAVNQGMNYFDTSYSNHKGEAESFLGDYHEAHSSDTCLIATSFFELVDPRYMYVFQKQLKKLRTDKIDFYSLEGVCDLNKMRDIDSGAVDFLFEQREAGHIGCLGFSSELSPDNLRDFIGRYPWDFVRMKVNYYDWFNKDGSARYDVANKFNLPIIAHAALRTGAASALKPEALSILKDANPDRSSVDWALRFVKSLDGIVSVTCNMHSVREVKENASVFNDTATLSPEELNVLEACAKAQREA
;
A
#
# COMPACT_ATOMS: atom_id res chain seq x y z
N MET A 1 1.92 12.55 -13.08
CA MET A 1 1.53 11.24 -12.46
C MET A 1 1.15 10.27 -13.56
N GLU A 2 1.71 9.07 -13.56
CA GLU A 2 1.28 7.97 -14.43
C GLU A 2 0.10 7.25 -13.81
N TYR A 3 -0.76 6.65 -14.64
CA TYR A 3 -1.93 5.88 -14.19
C TYR A 3 -1.92 4.49 -14.81
N ARG A 4 -2.39 3.49 -14.06
CA ARG A 4 -2.53 2.09 -14.49
C ARG A 4 -3.90 1.52 -14.14
N LYS A 5 -4.30 0.44 -14.79
CA LYS A 5 -5.65 -0.14 -14.64
C LYS A 5 -5.64 -1.42 -13.82
N ILE A 6 -6.69 -1.59 -13.00
CA ILE A 6 -7.15 -2.87 -12.45
C ILE A 6 -8.65 -2.96 -12.75
N GLY A 7 -9.05 -3.91 -13.57
CA GLY A 7 -10.42 -3.97 -14.06
C GLY A 7 -10.83 -2.65 -14.74
N ASP A 8 -11.96 -2.10 -14.33
CA ASP A 8 -12.49 -0.83 -14.84
C ASP A 8 -11.87 0.40 -14.15
N TYR A 9 -11.07 0.23 -13.11
CA TYR A 9 -10.49 1.32 -12.36
C TYR A 9 -9.14 1.76 -12.92
N THR A 10 -8.94 3.07 -12.94
CA THR A 10 -7.68 3.72 -13.34
C THR A 10 -7.05 4.35 -12.10
N LEU A 11 -5.95 3.76 -11.62
CA LEU A 11 -5.24 4.18 -10.40
C LEU A 11 -4.01 5.00 -10.73
N SER A 12 -3.74 6.02 -9.91
CA SER A 12 -2.42 6.67 -9.90
C SER A 12 -1.34 5.68 -9.45
N ARG A 13 -0.16 5.76 -10.09
CA ARG A 13 1.00 4.94 -9.71
C ARG A 13 1.48 5.16 -8.28
N PHE A 14 1.07 6.26 -7.65
CA PHE A 14 1.37 6.59 -6.27
C PHE A 14 0.08 6.95 -5.53
N GLY A 15 -0.10 6.38 -4.33
CA GLY A 15 -1.30 6.52 -3.51
C GLY A 15 -1.00 6.93 -2.08
N LEU A 16 -1.99 7.54 -1.44
CA LEU A 16 -1.93 8.02 -0.06
C LEU A 16 -2.39 6.94 0.92
N GLY A 17 -1.50 6.52 1.84
CA GLY A 17 -1.85 5.71 2.99
C GLY A 17 -2.17 6.57 4.22
N THR A 18 -3.19 6.18 4.99
CA THR A 18 -3.69 6.97 6.12
C THR A 18 -3.09 6.61 7.48
N LYS A 19 -2.30 5.53 7.58
CA LYS A 19 -1.83 4.99 8.87
C LYS A 19 -0.96 5.96 9.68
N ARG A 20 -0.27 6.91 9.03
CA ARG A 20 0.61 7.89 9.66
C ARG A 20 0.04 9.31 9.63
N MET A 21 -1.23 9.48 9.35
CA MET A 21 -1.85 10.81 9.44
C MET A 21 -1.67 11.41 10.83
N PRO A 22 -1.50 12.75 10.93
CA PRO A 22 -1.24 13.43 12.20
C PRO A 22 -2.35 13.24 13.23
N ILE A 23 -1.97 13.26 14.49
CA ILE A 23 -2.88 13.19 15.63
C ILE A 23 -2.68 14.40 16.53
N THR A 24 -3.76 14.90 17.12
CA THR A 24 -3.73 16.06 18.01
C THR A 24 -3.21 15.75 19.41
N ASP A 25 -3.19 14.46 19.79
CA ASP A 25 -2.76 13.99 21.11
C ASP A 25 -1.96 12.68 20.96
N ALA A 26 -0.67 12.72 21.25
CA ALA A 26 0.23 11.56 21.12
C ALA A 26 -0.18 10.34 21.98
N SER A 27 -0.98 10.55 23.05
CA SER A 27 -1.53 9.48 23.89
C SER A 27 -2.82 8.85 23.31
N ARG A 28 -3.39 9.46 22.28
CA ARG A 28 -4.70 9.14 21.74
C ARG A 28 -4.63 8.95 20.23
N VAL A 29 -4.25 7.76 19.77
CA VAL A 29 -4.14 7.43 18.33
C VAL A 29 -5.46 7.58 17.55
N ASP A 30 -6.59 7.66 18.24
CA ASP A 30 -7.93 7.93 17.70
C ASP A 30 -8.25 9.43 17.59
N ARG A 31 -7.32 10.30 17.95
CA ARG A 31 -7.46 11.77 17.84
C ARG A 31 -6.77 12.28 16.58
N LEU A 32 -7.31 11.90 15.41
CA LEU A 32 -6.82 12.39 14.13
C LEU A 32 -6.94 13.94 14.06
N ASP A 33 -5.86 14.58 13.64
CA ASP A 33 -5.88 16.00 13.27
C ASP A 33 -6.50 16.12 11.87
N ARG A 34 -7.81 16.31 11.85
CA ARG A 34 -8.59 16.32 10.60
C ARG A 34 -8.28 17.49 9.70
N GLU A 35 -7.85 18.62 10.25
CA GLU A 35 -7.47 19.80 9.47
C GLU A 35 -6.19 19.52 8.69
N ILE A 36 -5.13 19.08 9.37
CA ILE A 36 -3.87 18.70 8.71
C ILE A 36 -4.06 17.47 7.81
N ALA A 37 -4.89 16.51 8.21
CA ALA A 37 -5.20 15.35 7.36
C ALA A 37 -5.88 15.76 6.04
N ALA A 38 -6.77 16.75 6.08
CA ALA A 38 -7.41 17.30 4.88
C ALA A 38 -6.41 18.06 3.99
N GLU A 39 -5.48 18.83 4.57
CA GLU A 39 -4.40 19.47 3.80
C GLU A 39 -3.51 18.42 3.08
N ILE A 40 -3.17 17.33 3.77
CA ILE A 40 -2.40 16.20 3.20
C ILE A 40 -3.17 15.55 2.05
N ALA A 41 -4.48 15.28 2.23
CA ALA A 41 -5.33 14.67 1.21
C ALA A 41 -5.50 15.59 -0.01
N ASN A 42 -5.74 16.88 0.22
CA ASN A 42 -5.82 17.87 -0.86
C ASN A 42 -4.51 17.95 -1.65
N GLU A 43 -3.37 17.97 -0.97
CA GLU A 43 -2.08 17.97 -1.66
C GLU A 43 -1.86 16.68 -2.45
N ALA A 44 -2.27 15.51 -1.93
CA ALA A 44 -2.19 14.25 -2.67
C ALA A 44 -2.99 14.32 -3.99
N VAL A 45 -4.22 14.85 -3.95
CA VAL A 45 -5.05 15.09 -5.15
C VAL A 45 -4.36 16.08 -6.10
N ASN A 46 -3.82 17.19 -5.59
CA ASN A 46 -3.10 18.19 -6.40
C ASN A 46 -1.88 17.60 -7.10
N GLN A 47 -1.22 16.60 -6.50
CA GLN A 47 -0.10 15.86 -7.10
C GLN A 47 -0.57 14.75 -8.07
N GLY A 48 -1.87 14.57 -8.27
CA GLY A 48 -2.47 13.61 -9.18
C GLY A 48 -2.68 12.22 -8.57
N MET A 49 -2.63 12.09 -7.25
CA MET A 49 -3.01 10.83 -6.59
C MET A 49 -4.53 10.70 -6.55
N ASN A 50 -5.04 9.53 -6.91
CA ASN A 50 -6.46 9.18 -6.79
C ASN A 50 -6.70 7.88 -6.02
N TYR A 51 -5.66 7.23 -5.49
CA TYR A 51 -5.77 5.99 -4.70
C TYR A 51 -5.48 6.27 -3.23
N PHE A 52 -6.49 6.12 -2.37
CA PHE A 52 -6.44 6.41 -0.94
C PHE A 52 -6.65 5.14 -0.13
N ASP A 53 -5.60 4.74 0.60
CA ASP A 53 -5.54 3.47 1.32
C ASP A 53 -5.70 3.66 2.82
N THR A 54 -6.69 2.98 3.38
CA THR A 54 -6.93 2.93 4.82
C THR A 54 -7.08 1.50 5.32
N SER A 55 -7.43 1.31 6.58
CA SER A 55 -7.85 0.04 7.15
C SER A 55 -8.70 0.25 8.40
N TYR A 56 -9.47 -0.77 8.74
CA TYR A 56 -10.32 -0.80 9.94
C TYR A 56 -9.59 -0.43 11.23
N SER A 57 -8.30 -0.75 11.33
CA SER A 57 -7.47 -0.51 12.51
C SER A 57 -6.79 0.85 12.54
N ASN A 58 -6.68 1.56 11.40
CA ASN A 58 -5.99 2.84 11.34
C ASN A 58 -6.69 3.88 12.21
N HIS A 59 -5.94 4.44 13.18
CA HIS A 59 -6.47 5.40 14.16
C HIS A 59 -7.76 4.90 14.86
N LYS A 60 -7.83 3.57 15.18
CA LYS A 60 -9.02 2.91 15.72
C LYS A 60 -10.28 3.12 14.87
N GLY A 61 -10.10 3.23 13.55
CA GLY A 61 -11.16 3.44 12.56
C GLY A 61 -11.54 4.90 12.31
N GLU A 62 -10.86 5.86 12.92
CA GLU A 62 -11.09 7.28 12.67
C GLU A 62 -10.58 7.70 11.28
N ALA A 63 -9.54 7.02 10.77
CA ALA A 63 -9.07 7.26 9.41
C ALA A 63 -10.11 6.90 8.33
N GLU A 64 -10.91 5.84 8.53
CA GLU A 64 -12.04 5.52 7.65
C GLU A 64 -13.14 6.59 7.73
N SER A 65 -13.47 7.06 8.94
CA SER A 65 -14.46 8.14 9.11
C SER A 65 -14.00 9.44 8.45
N PHE A 66 -12.71 9.77 8.57
CA PHE A 66 -12.13 10.92 7.88
C PHE A 66 -12.22 10.80 6.35
N LEU A 67 -11.85 9.64 5.79
CA LEU A 67 -11.95 9.43 4.35
C LEU A 67 -13.40 9.46 3.85
N GLY A 68 -14.35 8.97 4.63
CA GLY A 68 -15.77 9.06 4.31
C GLY A 68 -16.24 10.53 4.23
N ASP A 69 -15.88 11.36 5.22
CA ASP A 69 -16.17 12.78 5.23
C ASP A 69 -15.49 13.51 4.05
N TYR A 70 -14.24 13.16 3.78
CA TYR A 70 -13.47 13.72 2.67
C TYR A 70 -14.08 13.36 1.30
N HIS A 71 -14.46 12.11 1.10
CA HIS A 71 -15.08 11.62 -0.13
C HIS A 71 -16.46 12.26 -0.38
N GLU A 72 -17.26 12.42 0.67
CA GLU A 72 -18.59 13.07 0.58
C GLU A 72 -18.46 14.56 0.21
N ALA A 73 -17.41 15.24 0.71
CA ALA A 73 -17.15 16.65 0.43
C ALA A 73 -16.55 16.90 -0.96
N HIS A 74 -15.96 15.90 -1.59
CA HIS A 74 -15.32 15.96 -2.91
C HIS A 74 -16.03 14.97 -3.84
N SER A 75 -16.05 15.21 -5.16
CA SER A 75 -16.71 14.27 -6.07
C SER A 75 -16.09 12.87 -5.99
N SER A 76 -16.90 11.82 -6.11
CA SER A 76 -16.47 10.41 -6.08
C SER A 76 -15.38 10.06 -7.10
N ASP A 77 -15.26 10.87 -8.17
CA ASP A 77 -14.23 10.69 -9.21
C ASP A 77 -12.84 11.17 -8.77
N THR A 78 -12.74 11.82 -7.60
CA THR A 78 -11.49 12.45 -7.14
C THR A 78 -10.60 11.47 -6.40
N CYS A 79 -11.16 10.48 -5.70
CA CYS A 79 -10.38 9.47 -4.99
C CYS A 79 -11.07 8.12 -4.94
N LEU A 80 -10.32 7.09 -5.27
CA LEU A 80 -10.68 5.68 -5.11
C LEU A 80 -10.35 5.25 -3.68
N ILE A 81 -11.33 4.68 -2.99
CA ILE A 81 -11.18 4.27 -1.61
C ILE A 81 -10.74 2.81 -1.54
N ALA A 82 -9.63 2.57 -0.84
CA ALA A 82 -9.18 1.25 -0.47
C ALA A 82 -9.24 1.06 1.05
N THR A 83 -9.79 -0.07 1.48
CA THR A 83 -9.72 -0.51 2.89
C THR A 83 -9.52 -2.01 2.98
N SER A 84 -9.42 -2.53 4.19
CA SER A 84 -9.09 -3.93 4.41
C SER A 84 -9.77 -4.52 5.62
N PHE A 85 -9.93 -5.83 5.59
CA PHE A 85 -10.34 -6.65 6.71
C PHE A 85 -9.15 -7.42 7.28
N PHE A 86 -8.96 -7.35 8.59
CA PHE A 86 -7.93 -8.07 9.30
C PHE A 86 -8.56 -8.86 10.46
N GLU A 87 -8.72 -10.16 10.29
CA GLU A 87 -9.40 -11.06 11.22
C GLU A 87 -8.80 -11.03 12.63
N LEU A 88 -7.48 -10.94 12.76
CA LEU A 88 -6.81 -10.86 14.06
C LEU A 88 -7.17 -9.60 14.86
N VAL A 89 -7.72 -8.57 14.21
CA VAL A 89 -8.22 -7.37 14.89
C VAL A 89 -9.66 -7.53 15.33
N ASP A 90 -10.52 -8.06 14.46
CA ASP A 90 -11.92 -8.37 14.75
C ASP A 90 -12.41 -9.48 13.82
N PRO A 91 -12.73 -10.69 14.30
CA PRO A 91 -13.14 -11.82 13.47
C PRO A 91 -14.56 -11.70 12.91
N ARG A 92 -15.33 -10.70 13.31
CA ARG A 92 -16.74 -10.51 12.90
C ARG A 92 -16.82 -9.84 11.52
N TYR A 93 -16.35 -10.50 10.46
CA TYR A 93 -16.17 -9.94 9.12
C TYR A 93 -17.43 -9.22 8.57
N MET A 94 -18.62 -9.78 8.71
CA MET A 94 -19.87 -9.13 8.26
C MET A 94 -20.13 -7.81 8.99
N TYR A 95 -19.94 -7.81 10.32
CA TYR A 95 -20.10 -6.60 11.13
C TYR A 95 -19.05 -5.55 10.80
N VAL A 96 -17.79 -5.97 10.63
CA VAL A 96 -16.69 -5.06 10.25
C VAL A 96 -17.00 -4.42 8.91
N PHE A 97 -17.37 -5.21 7.89
CA PHE A 97 -17.69 -4.73 6.55
C PHE A 97 -18.82 -3.68 6.56
N GLN A 98 -19.93 -3.97 7.23
CA GLN A 98 -21.05 -3.03 7.38
C GLN A 98 -20.64 -1.74 8.09
N LYS A 99 -19.77 -1.86 9.09
CA LYS A 99 -19.25 -0.71 9.83
C LYS A 99 -18.30 0.14 8.98
N GLN A 100 -17.53 -0.47 8.10
CA GLN A 100 -16.65 0.20 7.14
C GLN A 100 -17.45 0.99 6.10
N LEU A 101 -18.47 0.39 5.48
CA LEU A 101 -19.38 1.11 4.56
C LEU A 101 -19.99 2.34 5.23
N LYS A 102 -20.47 2.19 6.48
CA LYS A 102 -21.05 3.30 7.24
C LYS A 102 -20.04 4.41 7.52
N LYS A 103 -18.80 4.08 7.92
CA LYS A 103 -17.75 5.06 8.20
C LYS A 103 -17.26 5.76 6.94
N LEU A 104 -17.12 5.01 5.86
CA LEU A 104 -16.71 5.52 4.56
C LEU A 104 -17.85 6.25 3.83
N ARG A 105 -19.08 6.22 4.37
CA ARG A 105 -20.29 6.86 3.80
C ARG A 105 -20.53 6.50 2.35
N THR A 106 -20.38 5.23 2.03
CA THR A 106 -20.54 4.70 0.68
C THR A 106 -21.24 3.36 0.72
N ASP A 107 -21.94 3.02 -0.37
CA ASP A 107 -22.52 1.70 -0.58
C ASP A 107 -21.53 0.75 -1.29
N LYS A 108 -20.40 1.31 -1.78
CA LYS A 108 -19.39 0.56 -2.52
C LYS A 108 -17.99 0.99 -2.13
N ILE A 109 -17.13 0.02 -1.83
CA ILE A 109 -15.69 0.21 -1.61
C ILE A 109 -14.97 -0.19 -2.90
N ASP A 110 -14.16 0.71 -3.47
CA ASP A 110 -13.50 0.47 -4.75
C ASP A 110 -12.48 -0.66 -4.68
N PHE A 111 -11.65 -0.69 -3.63
CA PHE A 111 -10.64 -1.71 -3.41
C PHE A 111 -10.74 -2.28 -2.00
N TYR A 112 -10.98 -3.56 -1.90
CA TYR A 112 -11.04 -4.25 -0.62
C TYR A 112 -9.99 -5.35 -0.54
N SER A 113 -9.27 -5.46 0.56
CA SER A 113 -8.27 -6.51 0.73
C SER A 113 -8.45 -7.30 2.03
N LEU A 114 -8.33 -8.61 1.93
CA LEU A 114 -8.11 -9.48 3.09
C LEU A 114 -6.67 -9.29 3.57
N GLU A 115 -6.47 -8.85 4.82
CA GLU A 115 -5.13 -8.66 5.40
C GLU A 115 -4.67 -9.88 6.21
N GLY A 116 -3.35 -9.95 6.44
CA GLY A 116 -2.77 -10.92 7.35
C GLY A 116 -2.58 -12.31 6.78
N VAL A 117 -2.62 -12.46 5.46
CA VAL A 117 -2.34 -13.73 4.79
C VAL A 117 -0.85 -14.07 4.91
N CYS A 118 -0.45 -14.61 6.06
CA CYS A 118 0.95 -14.92 6.37
C CYS A 118 1.22 -16.40 6.71
N ASP A 119 0.16 -17.20 6.94
CA ASP A 119 0.28 -18.61 7.28
C ASP A 119 -0.94 -19.37 6.72
N LEU A 120 -0.70 -20.35 5.84
CA LEU A 120 -1.78 -21.15 5.23
C LEU A 120 -2.54 -22.00 6.26
N ASN A 121 -1.93 -22.34 7.40
CA ASN A 121 -2.63 -23.09 8.44
C ASN A 121 -3.64 -22.20 9.19
N LYS A 122 -3.31 -20.93 9.38
CA LYS A 122 -4.27 -19.94 9.92
C LYS A 122 -5.34 -19.58 8.90
N MET A 123 -5.00 -19.64 7.61
CA MET A 123 -5.97 -19.40 6.55
C MET A 123 -7.07 -20.44 6.43
N ARG A 124 -6.86 -21.67 6.93
CA ARG A 124 -7.95 -22.66 7.03
C ARG A 124 -9.06 -22.20 7.96
N ASP A 125 -8.73 -21.39 8.94
CA ASP A 125 -9.70 -20.81 9.88
C ASP A 125 -10.40 -19.58 9.24
N ILE A 126 -9.70 -18.86 8.35
CA ILE A 126 -10.26 -17.76 7.52
C ILE A 126 -11.16 -18.31 6.41
N ASP A 127 -10.87 -19.48 5.84
CA ASP A 127 -11.65 -20.16 4.80
C ASP A 127 -13.09 -20.52 5.24
N SER A 128 -13.41 -20.41 6.51
CA SER A 128 -14.72 -20.83 7.04
C SER A 128 -15.89 -19.88 6.78
N GLY A 129 -15.70 -18.81 5.98
CA GLY A 129 -16.81 -17.93 5.60
C GLY A 129 -16.43 -16.51 5.22
N ALA A 130 -15.30 -15.97 5.69
CA ALA A 130 -14.93 -14.57 5.41
C ALA A 130 -14.58 -14.36 3.93
N VAL A 131 -13.84 -15.28 3.33
CA VAL A 131 -13.45 -15.19 1.90
C VAL A 131 -14.68 -15.30 1.01
N ASP A 132 -15.54 -16.29 1.25
CA ASP A 132 -16.79 -16.48 0.48
C ASP A 132 -17.68 -15.25 0.59
N PHE A 133 -17.87 -14.73 1.81
CA PHE A 133 -18.63 -13.50 2.02
C PHE A 133 -18.07 -12.32 1.22
N LEU A 134 -16.74 -12.12 1.22
CA LEU A 134 -16.15 -11.01 0.46
C LEU A 134 -16.34 -11.16 -1.05
N PHE A 135 -16.28 -12.38 -1.59
CA PHE A 135 -16.63 -12.63 -3.00
C PHE A 135 -18.12 -12.38 -3.29
N GLU A 136 -19.04 -12.77 -2.40
CA GLU A 136 -20.44 -12.42 -2.49
C GLU A 136 -20.66 -10.91 -2.50
N GLN A 137 -19.94 -10.14 -1.66
CA GLN A 137 -20.04 -8.67 -1.65
C GLN A 137 -19.49 -8.06 -2.95
N ARG A 138 -18.44 -8.65 -3.56
CA ARG A 138 -17.96 -8.24 -4.88
C ARG A 138 -19.00 -8.49 -5.97
N GLU A 139 -19.60 -9.65 -6.00
CA GLU A 139 -20.65 -10.00 -6.97
C GLU A 139 -21.91 -9.12 -6.79
N ALA A 140 -22.23 -8.75 -5.56
CA ALA A 140 -23.32 -7.83 -5.25
C ALA A 140 -23.01 -6.35 -5.62
N GLY A 141 -21.75 -6.04 -5.98
CA GLY A 141 -21.33 -4.70 -6.37
C GLY A 141 -20.94 -3.78 -5.21
N HIS A 142 -20.91 -4.29 -3.98
CA HIS A 142 -20.44 -3.55 -2.80
C HIS A 142 -18.92 -3.48 -2.70
N ILE A 143 -18.19 -4.33 -3.42
CA ILE A 143 -16.74 -4.28 -3.59
C ILE A 143 -16.43 -4.17 -5.08
N GLY A 144 -15.60 -3.20 -5.47
CA GLY A 144 -15.16 -3.03 -6.85
C GLY A 144 -14.12 -4.07 -7.26
N CYS A 145 -12.96 -4.04 -6.60
CA CYS A 145 -11.88 -5.01 -6.76
C CYS A 145 -11.58 -5.66 -5.42
N LEU A 146 -11.50 -6.99 -5.39
CA LEU A 146 -11.17 -7.77 -4.21
C LEU A 146 -9.77 -8.37 -4.33
N GLY A 147 -8.92 -8.09 -3.34
CA GLY A 147 -7.57 -8.61 -3.27
C GLY A 147 -7.21 -9.12 -1.87
N PHE A 148 -5.93 -9.39 -1.69
CA PHE A 148 -5.40 -9.81 -0.40
C PHE A 148 -4.01 -9.21 -0.16
N SER A 149 -3.62 -9.10 1.11
CA SER A 149 -2.27 -8.68 1.52
C SER A 149 -1.50 -9.90 2.04
N SER A 150 -0.32 -10.18 1.47
CA SER A 150 0.40 -11.41 1.74
C SER A 150 1.86 -11.19 2.15
N GLU A 151 2.27 -12.01 3.14
CA GLU A 151 3.67 -12.24 3.53
C GLU A 151 4.04 -13.74 3.39
N LEU A 152 3.25 -14.52 2.65
CA LEU A 152 3.50 -15.93 2.38
C LEU A 152 4.84 -16.14 1.67
N SER A 153 5.43 -17.33 1.86
CA SER A 153 6.54 -17.78 1.01
C SER A 153 6.10 -17.84 -0.46
N PRO A 154 7.03 -17.81 -1.43
CA PRO A 154 6.70 -17.86 -2.86
C PRO A 154 5.80 -19.05 -3.24
N ASP A 155 6.06 -20.25 -2.69
CA ASP A 155 5.27 -21.44 -2.98
C ASP A 155 3.85 -21.35 -2.42
N ASN A 156 3.72 -20.94 -1.16
CA ASN A 156 2.41 -20.73 -0.54
C ASN A 156 1.63 -19.60 -1.20
N LEU A 157 2.30 -18.55 -1.66
CA LEU A 157 1.69 -17.47 -2.42
C LEU A 157 1.12 -17.97 -3.74
N ARG A 158 1.88 -18.81 -4.47
CA ARG A 158 1.41 -19.45 -5.72
C ARG A 158 0.14 -20.25 -5.49
N ASP A 159 0.13 -21.08 -4.45
CA ASP A 159 -1.01 -21.92 -4.11
C ASP A 159 -2.22 -21.07 -3.74
N PHE A 160 -2.02 -19.98 -3.01
CA PHE A 160 -3.11 -19.12 -2.57
C PHE A 160 -3.71 -18.30 -3.71
N ILE A 161 -2.87 -17.73 -4.60
CA ILE A 161 -3.35 -17.03 -5.79
C ILE A 161 -4.21 -17.96 -6.65
N GLY A 162 -3.82 -19.23 -6.81
CA GLY A 162 -4.54 -20.19 -7.64
C GLY A 162 -5.90 -20.65 -7.08
N ARG A 163 -6.23 -20.37 -5.83
CA ARG A 163 -7.49 -20.83 -5.19
C ARG A 163 -8.71 -19.96 -5.50
N TYR A 164 -8.52 -18.68 -5.73
CA TYR A 164 -9.59 -17.71 -5.85
C TYR A 164 -9.33 -16.72 -6.99
N PRO A 165 -10.36 -16.16 -7.63
CA PRO A 165 -10.24 -15.19 -8.71
C PRO A 165 -9.96 -13.77 -8.17
N TRP A 166 -8.81 -13.59 -7.55
CA TRP A 166 -8.38 -12.30 -7.01
C TRP A 166 -8.15 -11.26 -8.11
N ASP A 167 -8.53 -10.01 -7.85
CA ASP A 167 -8.31 -8.89 -8.78
C ASP A 167 -6.93 -8.25 -8.60
N PHE A 168 -6.33 -8.34 -7.40
CA PHE A 168 -5.01 -7.81 -7.09
C PHE A 168 -4.39 -8.44 -5.85
N VAL A 169 -3.08 -8.22 -5.67
CA VAL A 169 -2.38 -8.55 -4.42
C VAL A 169 -1.69 -7.32 -3.85
N ARG A 170 -1.79 -7.12 -2.54
CA ARG A 170 -0.98 -6.14 -1.79
C ARG A 170 0.26 -6.82 -1.27
N MET A 171 1.44 -6.25 -1.58
CA MET A 171 2.72 -6.85 -1.21
C MET A 171 3.68 -5.83 -0.64
N LYS A 172 4.49 -6.25 0.35
CA LYS A 172 5.68 -5.50 0.76
C LYS A 172 6.71 -5.55 -0.36
N VAL A 173 6.99 -4.42 -0.99
CA VAL A 173 8.03 -4.31 -2.03
C VAL A 173 8.96 -3.17 -1.66
N ASN A 174 10.22 -3.50 -1.42
CA ASN A 174 11.32 -2.56 -1.19
C ASN A 174 12.64 -3.23 -1.59
N TYR A 175 13.66 -2.44 -1.90
CA TYR A 175 14.95 -2.95 -2.37
C TYR A 175 15.66 -3.84 -1.33
N TYR A 176 15.49 -3.59 -0.03
CA TYR A 176 16.13 -4.39 1.01
C TYR A 176 15.61 -5.83 1.04
N ASP A 177 14.27 -6.01 1.08
CA ASP A 177 13.65 -7.33 1.08
C ASP A 177 13.82 -8.02 -0.29
N TRP A 178 13.96 -7.23 -1.36
CA TRP A 178 14.23 -7.71 -2.71
C TRP A 178 15.58 -8.42 -2.81
N PHE A 179 16.64 -7.80 -2.30
CA PHE A 179 18.01 -8.34 -2.40
C PHE A 179 18.43 -9.23 -1.24
N ASN A 180 17.80 -9.13 -0.07
CA ASN A 180 18.21 -9.87 1.13
C ASN A 180 17.24 -10.98 1.56
N LYS A 181 16.04 -11.03 0.98
CA LYS A 181 14.99 -12.00 1.29
C LYS A 181 14.32 -12.51 0.01
N ASP A 182 13.10 -12.96 0.11
CA ASP A 182 12.32 -13.53 -0.99
C ASP A 182 11.38 -12.50 -1.69
N GLY A 183 11.68 -11.20 -1.57
CA GLY A 183 10.88 -10.13 -2.17
C GLY A 183 10.74 -10.24 -3.67
N SER A 184 11.85 -10.49 -4.39
CA SER A 184 11.87 -10.71 -5.85
C SER A 184 11.10 -11.97 -6.26
N ALA A 185 11.29 -13.08 -5.53
CA ALA A 185 10.62 -14.34 -5.83
C ALA A 185 9.09 -14.24 -5.66
N ARG A 186 8.61 -13.51 -4.65
CA ARG A 186 7.16 -13.25 -4.47
C ARG A 186 6.60 -12.36 -5.58
N TYR A 187 7.35 -11.33 -5.98
CA TYR A 187 6.99 -10.50 -7.12
C TYR A 187 6.86 -11.30 -8.42
N ASP A 188 7.82 -12.21 -8.69
CA ASP A 188 7.80 -13.07 -9.86
C ASP A 188 6.60 -14.02 -9.86
N VAL A 189 6.21 -14.53 -8.68
CA VAL A 189 4.99 -15.34 -8.55
C VAL A 189 3.77 -14.54 -8.98
N ALA A 190 3.53 -13.35 -8.44
CA ALA A 190 2.38 -12.54 -8.79
C ALA A 190 2.35 -12.21 -10.29
N ASN A 191 3.50 -11.84 -10.88
CA ASN A 191 3.61 -11.55 -12.32
C ASN A 191 3.32 -12.76 -13.20
N LYS A 192 3.74 -13.97 -12.81
CA LYS A 192 3.42 -15.20 -13.56
C LYS A 192 1.93 -15.49 -13.65
N PHE A 193 1.16 -15.03 -12.67
CA PHE A 193 -0.31 -15.10 -12.69
C PHE A 193 -0.96 -13.88 -13.35
N ASN A 194 -0.17 -12.91 -13.85
CA ASN A 194 -0.65 -11.61 -14.32
C ASN A 194 -1.53 -10.89 -13.28
N LEU A 195 -1.28 -11.14 -11.99
CA LEU A 195 -2.02 -10.53 -10.89
C LEU A 195 -1.46 -9.15 -10.59
N PRO A 196 -2.25 -8.06 -10.74
CA PRO A 196 -1.81 -6.71 -10.45
C PRO A 196 -1.30 -6.55 -9.02
N ILE A 197 -0.17 -5.85 -8.86
CA ILE A 197 0.46 -5.63 -7.55
C ILE A 197 0.21 -4.20 -7.08
N ILE A 198 -0.37 -4.04 -5.89
CA ILE A 198 -0.36 -2.79 -5.14
C ILE A 198 0.75 -2.91 -4.09
N ALA A 199 1.84 -2.20 -4.31
CA ALA A 199 2.99 -2.24 -3.42
C ALA A 199 2.78 -1.37 -2.18
N HIS A 200 3.22 -1.87 -1.03
CA HIS A 200 3.32 -1.08 0.18
C HIS A 200 4.68 -1.28 0.86
N ALA A 201 4.96 -0.53 1.93
CA ALA A 201 6.22 -0.59 2.67
C ALA A 201 7.48 -0.34 1.80
N ALA A 202 7.37 0.46 0.73
CA ALA A 202 8.50 0.88 -0.08
C ALA A 202 9.63 1.51 0.78
N LEU A 203 9.25 2.27 1.80
CA LEU A 203 10.15 2.93 2.76
C LEU A 203 10.41 2.11 4.04
N ARG A 204 10.00 0.85 4.11
CA ARG A 204 10.18 -0.04 5.28
C ARG A 204 9.82 0.62 6.62
N THR A 205 8.66 1.29 6.69
CA THR A 205 8.19 2.00 7.89
C THR A 205 9.19 3.05 8.40
N GLY A 206 9.86 3.77 7.48
CA GLY A 206 10.84 4.81 7.79
C GLY A 206 12.31 4.34 7.81
N ALA A 207 12.59 3.04 7.71
CA ALA A 207 13.96 2.54 7.68
C ALA A 207 14.77 3.03 6.45
N ALA A 208 14.10 3.40 5.35
CA ALA A 208 14.76 4.04 4.21
C ALA A 208 15.34 5.43 4.56
N SER A 209 14.84 6.09 5.60
CA SER A 209 15.35 7.38 6.10
C SER A 209 16.42 7.21 7.19
N ALA A 210 16.62 5.99 7.70
CA ALA A 210 17.51 5.68 8.83
C ALA A 210 18.48 4.54 8.44
N LEU A 211 19.27 4.77 7.39
CA LEU A 211 20.29 3.83 6.94
C LEU A 211 21.53 3.86 7.84
N LYS A 212 22.23 2.72 7.93
CA LYS A 212 23.57 2.68 8.51
C LYS A 212 24.51 3.61 7.73
N PRO A 213 25.53 4.21 8.38
CA PRO A 213 26.46 5.14 7.72
C PRO A 213 27.09 4.58 6.44
N GLU A 214 27.49 3.31 6.45
CA GLU A 214 28.08 2.61 5.32
C GLU A 214 27.11 2.48 4.14
N ALA A 215 25.86 2.12 4.40
CA ALA A 215 24.82 2.01 3.39
C ALA A 215 24.45 3.38 2.82
N LEU A 216 24.41 4.41 3.67
CA LEU A 216 24.13 5.78 3.24
C LEU A 216 25.26 6.35 2.37
N SER A 217 26.54 6.06 2.70
CA SER A 217 27.71 6.48 1.90
C SER A 217 27.62 5.95 0.47
N ILE A 218 27.27 4.67 0.29
CA ILE A 218 27.12 4.05 -1.04
C ILE A 218 26.14 4.83 -1.91
N LEU A 219 24.99 5.23 -1.36
CA LEU A 219 23.99 6.01 -2.09
C LEU A 219 24.48 7.42 -2.41
N LYS A 220 25.18 8.05 -1.46
CA LYS A 220 25.70 9.42 -1.61
C LYS A 220 26.86 9.50 -2.60
N ASP A 221 27.73 8.51 -2.63
CA ASP A 221 28.84 8.42 -3.59
C ASP A 221 28.32 8.25 -5.01
N ALA A 222 27.21 7.52 -5.19
CA ALA A 222 26.59 7.35 -6.50
C ALA A 222 25.79 8.56 -6.98
N ASN A 223 25.06 9.23 -6.07
CA ASN A 223 24.32 10.46 -6.36
C ASN A 223 24.12 11.28 -5.07
N PRO A 224 24.93 12.33 -4.84
CA PRO A 224 24.87 13.14 -3.61
C PRO A 224 23.57 13.93 -3.46
N ASP A 225 22.89 14.26 -4.55
CA ASP A 225 21.68 15.07 -4.55
C ASP A 225 20.41 14.25 -4.29
N ARG A 226 20.48 12.94 -4.49
CA ARG A 226 19.33 12.04 -4.32
C ARG A 226 19.21 11.57 -2.87
N SER A 227 18.02 11.71 -2.28
CA SER A 227 17.74 11.19 -0.93
C SER A 227 17.61 9.67 -0.94
N SER A 228 17.83 9.03 0.20
CA SER A 228 17.58 7.58 0.37
C SER A 228 16.11 7.20 0.16
N VAL A 229 15.19 8.12 0.43
CA VAL A 229 13.75 7.96 0.15
C VAL A 229 13.49 7.97 -1.35
N ASP A 230 14.09 8.90 -2.10
CA ASP A 230 14.00 8.95 -3.57
C ASP A 230 14.52 7.63 -4.20
N TRP A 231 15.68 7.15 -3.77
CA TRP A 231 16.22 5.87 -4.20
C TRP A 231 15.24 4.71 -3.99
N ALA A 232 14.63 4.62 -2.80
CA ALA A 232 13.69 3.57 -2.45
C ALA A 232 12.40 3.62 -3.29
N LEU A 233 11.85 4.82 -3.52
CA LEU A 233 10.64 5.00 -4.31
C LEU A 233 10.89 4.74 -5.80
N ARG A 234 12.05 5.19 -6.37
CA ARG A 234 12.43 4.88 -7.75
C ARG A 234 12.61 3.39 -7.98
N PHE A 235 13.15 2.65 -7.00
CA PHE A 235 13.23 1.21 -7.09
C PHE A 235 11.86 0.59 -7.34
N VAL A 236 10.87 0.88 -6.50
CA VAL A 236 9.54 0.29 -6.63
C VAL A 236 8.84 0.78 -7.90
N LYS A 237 9.02 2.05 -8.27
CA LYS A 237 8.52 2.62 -9.51
C LYS A 237 9.09 1.92 -10.76
N SER A 238 10.32 1.43 -10.72
CA SER A 238 10.97 0.75 -11.85
C SER A 238 10.44 -0.66 -12.14
N LEU A 239 9.59 -1.21 -11.27
CA LEU A 239 9.04 -2.55 -11.41
C LEU A 239 7.73 -2.54 -12.20
N ASP A 240 7.69 -3.19 -13.36
CA ASP A 240 6.56 -3.11 -14.31
C ASP A 240 5.24 -3.68 -13.80
N GLY A 241 5.27 -4.78 -13.02
CA GLY A 241 4.08 -5.43 -12.47
C GLY A 241 3.36 -4.64 -11.36
N ILE A 242 3.96 -3.52 -10.90
CA ILE A 242 3.36 -2.70 -9.84
C ILE A 242 2.42 -1.68 -10.45
N VAL A 243 1.15 -1.77 -10.09
CA VAL A 243 0.11 -0.85 -10.57
C VAL A 243 0.08 0.43 -9.74
N SER A 244 0.17 0.32 -8.42
CA SER A 244 0.24 1.47 -7.51
C SER A 244 1.15 1.19 -6.33
N VAL A 245 1.73 2.25 -5.77
CA VAL A 245 2.58 2.21 -4.56
C VAL A 245 1.94 3.05 -3.49
N THR A 246 1.56 2.47 -2.34
CA THR A 246 1.01 3.23 -1.23
C THR A 246 2.07 3.60 -0.22
N CYS A 247 2.12 4.88 0.14
CA CYS A 247 2.96 5.39 1.23
C CYS A 247 2.13 6.11 2.29
N ASN A 248 2.44 5.83 3.54
CA ASN A 248 1.88 6.57 4.67
C ASN A 248 2.68 7.86 4.85
N MET A 249 2.04 8.98 4.64
CA MET A 249 2.64 10.32 4.73
C MET A 249 1.97 11.12 5.85
N HIS A 250 2.72 11.94 6.56
CA HIS A 250 2.24 12.69 7.73
C HIS A 250 2.34 14.21 7.58
N SER A 251 2.75 14.69 6.41
CA SER A 251 2.83 16.13 6.12
C SER A 251 2.69 16.41 4.63
N VAL A 252 2.21 17.61 4.31
CA VAL A 252 2.14 18.15 2.95
C VAL A 252 3.52 18.12 2.26
N ARG A 253 4.58 18.37 3.02
CA ARG A 253 5.96 18.30 2.52
C ARG A 253 6.32 16.88 2.05
N GLU A 254 6.05 15.84 2.86
CA GLU A 254 6.29 14.44 2.44
C GLU A 254 5.49 14.07 1.19
N VAL A 255 4.25 14.56 1.07
CA VAL A 255 3.44 14.32 -0.13
C VAL A 255 4.13 14.89 -1.37
N LYS A 256 4.58 16.14 -1.32
CA LYS A 256 5.27 16.81 -2.44
C LYS A 256 6.57 16.11 -2.81
N GLU A 257 7.42 15.85 -1.82
CA GLU A 257 8.72 15.21 -2.01
C GLU A 257 8.57 13.80 -2.62
N ASN A 258 7.67 12.98 -2.08
CA ASN A 258 7.47 11.62 -2.55
C ASN A 258 6.76 11.58 -3.92
N ALA A 259 5.75 12.42 -4.14
CA ALA A 259 5.04 12.50 -5.42
C ALA A 259 5.96 12.96 -6.56
N SER A 260 6.94 13.83 -6.28
CA SER A 260 7.88 14.29 -7.30
C SER A 260 8.61 13.14 -7.98
N VAL A 261 8.92 12.06 -7.25
CA VAL A 261 9.55 10.84 -7.80
C VAL A 261 8.65 10.17 -8.84
N PHE A 262 7.33 10.15 -8.61
CA PHE A 262 6.36 9.54 -9.52
C PHE A 262 5.91 10.48 -10.64
N ASN A 263 6.07 11.78 -10.47
CA ASN A 263 5.81 12.78 -11.50
C ASN A 263 7.01 12.94 -12.47
N ASP A 264 8.21 12.55 -12.06
CA ASP A 264 9.36 12.41 -12.93
C ASP A 264 9.22 11.18 -13.84
N THR A 265 9.77 11.19 -15.04
CA THR A 265 9.75 10.04 -15.96
C THR A 265 10.95 9.10 -15.81
N ALA A 266 12.01 9.54 -15.13
CA ALA A 266 13.23 8.76 -14.96
C ALA A 266 13.00 7.51 -14.12
N THR A 267 13.54 6.39 -14.60
CA THR A 267 13.66 5.11 -13.89
C THR A 267 15.10 4.86 -13.47
N LEU A 268 15.36 3.86 -12.67
CA LEU A 268 16.73 3.46 -12.32
C LEU A 268 17.41 2.77 -13.49
N SER A 269 18.70 3.11 -13.71
CA SER A 269 19.55 2.36 -14.63
C SER A 269 20.01 1.03 -14.02
N PRO A 270 20.53 0.08 -14.83
CA PRO A 270 21.13 -1.16 -14.30
C PRO A 270 22.26 -0.89 -13.30
N GLU A 271 23.07 0.16 -13.52
CA GLU A 271 24.14 0.56 -12.61
C GLU A 271 23.57 1.06 -11.27
N GLU A 272 22.52 1.86 -11.32
CA GLU A 272 21.82 2.35 -10.12
C GLU A 272 21.15 1.21 -9.33
N LEU A 273 20.67 0.16 -10.02
CA LEU A 273 20.18 -1.05 -9.36
C LEU A 273 21.31 -1.79 -8.61
N ASN A 274 22.52 -1.88 -9.20
CA ASN A 274 23.70 -2.43 -8.52
C ASN A 274 24.09 -1.62 -7.27
N VAL A 275 23.96 -0.31 -7.32
CA VAL A 275 24.16 0.57 -6.15
C VAL A 275 23.17 0.24 -5.04
N LEU A 276 21.89 0.07 -5.37
CA LEU A 276 20.87 -0.32 -4.37
C LEU A 276 21.11 -1.72 -3.81
N GLU A 277 21.58 -2.65 -4.61
CA GLU A 277 21.97 -3.99 -4.13
C GLU A 277 23.13 -3.91 -3.13
N ALA A 278 24.17 -3.13 -3.44
CA ALA A 278 25.30 -2.91 -2.53
C ALA A 278 24.84 -2.23 -1.22
N CYS A 279 23.97 -1.22 -1.32
CA CYS A 279 23.36 -0.55 -0.17
C CYS A 279 22.55 -1.53 0.69
N ALA A 280 21.72 -2.38 0.07
CA ALA A 280 20.94 -3.38 0.78
C ALA A 280 21.80 -4.39 1.53
N LYS A 281 22.92 -4.82 0.93
CA LYS A 281 23.89 -5.72 1.56
C LYS A 281 24.59 -5.05 2.75
N ALA A 282 25.01 -3.79 2.61
CA ALA A 282 25.63 -3.02 3.70
C ALA A 282 24.64 -2.75 4.85
N GLN A 283 23.35 -2.62 4.55
CA GLN A 283 22.29 -2.43 5.55
C GLN A 283 21.89 -3.73 6.27
N ARG A 284 22.33 -4.89 5.80
CA ARG A 284 21.97 -6.20 6.36
C ARG A 284 22.32 -6.27 7.85
N GLU A 285 21.39 -6.75 8.65
CA GLU A 285 21.65 -7.07 10.05
C GLU A 285 22.52 -8.33 10.12
N ALA A 286 23.48 -8.34 11.05
CA ALA A 286 24.38 -9.46 11.28
C ALA A 286 23.64 -10.66 11.93
#